data_fcc9a9d78cbe46fda8da43a9c86e5127
#
_entry.id   fcc9a9d78cbe46fda8da43a9c86e5127
#
_cell.length_a   1.000
_cell.length_b   1.000
_cell.length_c   1.000
_cell.angle_alpha   90.00
_cell.angle_beta   90.00
_cell.angle_gamma   90.00
#
_symmetry.space_group_name_H-M   'P 1'
#
loop_
_entity.id
_entity.type
_entity.pdbx_description
1 polymer ?
#
loop_
_entity_poly.entity_id
_entity_poly.type
_entity_poly.pdbx_seq_one_letter_code
_entity_poly.pdbx_strand_id
1 'polypeptide(L)'
;MFDNLSDRLGNVFDKLRGRGALSEQDVREAMREVRIALLEADVALPVVRRFVDAVTEKAIGQDVLKSVTPGQQVVKIVNDELVEMLGLSLIHI
;
A
#
# COMPACT_ATOMS: atom_id res chain seq x y z
N MET A 1 -19.02 3.09 -5.67
CA MET A 1 -18.83 2.86 -4.28
C MET A 1 -17.62 2.05 -3.99
N PHE A 2 -17.56 0.84 -4.43
CA PHE A 2 -16.28 0.16 -4.45
C PHE A 2 -15.29 0.92 -5.27
N ASP A 3 -15.79 1.64 -6.23
CA ASP A 3 -14.97 2.40 -7.16
C ASP A 3 -14.12 3.46 -6.49
N ASN A 4 -14.60 4.04 -5.39
CA ASN A 4 -13.85 5.10 -4.71
C ASN A 4 -12.54 4.59 -4.14
N LEU A 5 -12.58 3.44 -3.49
CA LEU A 5 -11.36 2.86 -2.93
C LEU A 5 -10.40 2.44 -4.03
N SER A 6 -10.91 1.74 -5.04
CA SER A 6 -10.09 1.30 -6.17
C SER A 6 -9.46 2.48 -6.89
N ASP A 7 -10.23 3.54 -7.12
CA ASP A 7 -9.74 4.72 -7.80
C ASP A 7 -8.65 5.42 -6.99
N ARG A 8 -8.84 5.55 -5.69
CA ARG A 8 -7.84 6.17 -4.83
C ARG A 8 -6.56 5.38 -4.76
N LEU A 9 -6.67 4.08 -4.59
CA LEU A 9 -5.49 3.21 -4.56
C LEU A 9 -4.80 3.22 -5.92
N GLY A 10 -5.57 3.20 -7.01
CA GLY A 10 -5.03 3.29 -8.34
C GLY A 10 -4.24 4.58 -8.56
N ASN A 11 -4.75 5.70 -8.08
CA ASN A 11 -4.06 6.98 -8.19
C ASN A 11 -2.75 6.97 -7.41
N VAL A 12 -2.75 6.42 -6.21
CA VAL A 12 -1.53 6.31 -5.40
C VAL A 12 -0.52 5.43 -6.11
N PHE A 13 -0.96 4.30 -6.64
CA PHE A 13 -0.07 3.38 -7.34
C PHE A 13 0.50 4.01 -8.61
N ASP A 14 -0.31 4.75 -9.35
CA ASP A 14 0.17 5.43 -10.55
C ASP A 14 1.23 6.47 -10.22
N LYS A 15 1.04 7.20 -9.15
CA LYS A 15 2.06 8.17 -8.70
C LYS A 15 3.36 7.47 -8.35
N LEU A 16 3.28 6.33 -7.67
CA LEU A 16 4.47 5.57 -7.30
C LEU A 16 5.18 5.01 -8.52
N ARG A 17 4.42 4.47 -9.47
CA ARG A 17 4.99 3.90 -10.69
C ARG A 17 5.64 4.96 -11.56
N GLY A 18 5.09 6.16 -11.54
CA GLY A 18 5.61 7.26 -12.36
C GLY A 18 6.91 7.85 -11.88
N ARG A 19 7.33 7.51 -10.66
CA ARG A 19 8.57 8.02 -10.12
C ARG A 19 9.73 7.10 -10.46
N GLY A 20 10.81 7.69 -10.92
CA GLY A 20 12.01 6.93 -11.23
C GLY A 20 12.76 6.49 -9.98
N ALA A 21 12.66 7.25 -8.91
CA ALA A 21 13.29 6.93 -7.64
C ALA A 21 12.33 7.25 -6.51
N LEU A 22 12.38 6.47 -5.45
CA LEU A 22 11.55 6.69 -4.28
C LEU A 22 12.42 6.88 -3.04
N SER A 23 12.02 7.82 -2.20
CA SER A 23 12.61 8.00 -0.89
C SER A 23 11.67 7.41 0.16
N GLU A 24 12.19 7.28 1.37
CA GLU A 24 11.39 6.84 2.49
C GLU A 24 10.19 7.76 2.69
N GLN A 25 10.39 9.06 2.52
CA GLN A 25 9.32 10.03 2.68
C GLN A 25 8.24 9.85 1.62
N ASP A 26 8.62 9.54 0.39
CA ASP A 26 7.66 9.28 -0.68
C ASP A 26 6.76 8.10 -0.32
N VAL A 27 7.35 7.05 0.23
CA VAL A 27 6.59 5.88 0.66
C VAL A 27 5.63 6.25 1.79
N ARG A 28 6.09 7.01 2.76
CA ARG A 28 5.26 7.41 3.89
C ARG A 28 4.07 8.26 3.45
N GLU A 29 4.29 9.17 2.51
CA GLU A 29 3.21 9.98 1.96
C GLU A 29 2.18 9.12 1.23
N ALA A 30 2.64 8.16 0.43
CA ALA A 30 1.75 7.26 -0.28
C ALA A 30 0.93 6.42 0.70
N MET A 31 1.56 5.94 1.76
CA MET A 31 0.87 5.13 2.76
C MET A 31 -0.14 5.95 3.55
N ARG A 32 0.11 7.25 3.72
CA ARG A 32 -0.87 8.14 4.35
C ARG A 32 -2.15 8.19 3.52
N GLU A 33 -2.02 8.31 2.21
CA GLU A 33 -3.18 8.31 1.33
C GLU A 33 -3.91 6.97 1.34
N VAL A 34 -3.16 5.88 1.37
CA VAL A 34 -3.74 4.54 1.47
C VAL A 34 -4.52 4.41 2.79
N ARG A 35 -3.96 4.90 3.88
CA ARG A 35 -4.63 4.88 5.18
C ARG A 35 -5.97 5.59 5.12
N ILE A 36 -5.98 6.79 4.55
CA ILE A 36 -7.21 7.57 4.45
C ILE A 36 -8.25 6.82 3.60
N ALA A 37 -7.82 6.25 2.48
CA ALA A 37 -8.72 5.53 1.60
C ALA A 37 -9.34 4.31 2.31
N LEU A 38 -8.54 3.57 3.07
CA LEU A 38 -9.04 2.41 3.80
C LEU A 38 -10.03 2.81 4.90
N LEU A 39 -9.74 3.91 5.61
CA LEU A 39 -10.65 4.39 6.64
C LEU A 39 -11.98 4.86 6.05
N GLU A 40 -11.93 5.48 4.88
CA GLU A 40 -13.16 5.89 4.20
C GLU A 40 -13.96 4.69 3.70
N ALA A 41 -13.31 3.57 3.49
CA ALA A 41 -13.96 2.32 3.11
C ALA A 41 -14.46 1.53 4.32
N ASP A 42 -14.46 2.15 5.50
CA ASP A 42 -14.94 1.56 6.75
C ASP A 42 -14.10 0.40 7.28
N VAL A 43 -12.84 0.34 6.88
CA VAL A 43 -11.93 -0.63 7.46
C VAL A 43 -11.58 -0.19 8.89
N ALA A 44 -11.58 -1.13 9.83
CA ALA A 44 -11.34 -0.81 11.23
C ALA A 44 -9.95 -0.21 11.43
N LEU A 45 -9.87 0.82 12.27
CA LEU A 45 -8.62 1.54 12.50
C LEU A 45 -7.46 0.62 12.93
N PRO A 46 -7.62 -0.31 13.87
CA PRO A 46 -6.53 -1.19 14.24
C PRO A 46 -6.00 -2.02 13.07
N VAL A 47 -6.89 -2.44 12.19
CA VAL A 47 -6.52 -3.20 10.98
C VAL A 47 -5.74 -2.32 10.03
N VAL A 48 -6.22 -1.09 9.81
CA VAL A 48 -5.55 -0.13 8.93
C VAL A 48 -4.15 0.18 9.44
N ARG A 49 -4.00 0.41 10.74
CA ARG A 49 -2.70 0.72 11.32
C ARG A 49 -1.72 -0.43 11.15
N ARG A 50 -2.16 -1.64 11.42
CA ARG A 50 -1.32 -2.82 11.24
C ARG A 50 -0.89 -2.99 9.80
N PHE A 51 -1.83 -2.80 8.89
CA PHE A 51 -1.56 -2.90 7.46
C PHE A 51 -0.54 -1.85 7.01
N VAL A 52 -0.78 -0.58 7.36
CA VAL A 52 0.11 0.51 6.97
C VAL A 52 1.51 0.32 7.55
N ASP A 53 1.59 -0.06 8.81
CA ASP A 53 2.88 -0.30 9.46
C ASP A 53 3.65 -1.42 8.78
N ALA A 54 2.97 -2.53 8.47
CA ALA A 54 3.61 -3.68 7.82
C ALA A 54 4.11 -3.31 6.43
N VAL A 55 3.30 -2.61 5.65
CA VAL A 55 3.69 -2.21 4.30
C VAL A 55 4.83 -1.20 4.35
N THR A 56 4.73 -0.21 5.22
CA THR A 56 5.77 0.82 5.33
C THR A 56 7.11 0.18 5.68
N GLU A 57 7.12 -0.71 6.65
CA GLU A 57 8.35 -1.37 7.06
C GLU A 57 9.00 -2.13 5.91
N LYS A 58 8.21 -2.84 5.13
CA LYS A 58 8.71 -3.58 3.98
C LYS A 58 9.14 -2.66 2.85
N ALA A 59 8.36 -1.61 2.62
CA ALA A 59 8.56 -0.73 1.47
C ALA A 59 9.75 0.21 1.63
N ILE A 60 10.13 0.56 2.86
CA ILE A 60 11.29 1.43 3.08
C ILE A 60 12.59 0.64 3.14
N GLY A 61 12.54 -0.68 2.94
CA GLY A 61 13.76 -1.48 2.88
C GLY A 61 14.66 -1.03 1.75
N GLN A 62 15.97 -1.11 1.97
CA GLN A 62 16.95 -0.66 0.99
C GLN A 62 16.80 -1.40 -0.33
N ASP A 63 16.47 -2.67 -0.28
CA ASP A 63 16.30 -3.49 -1.48
C ASP A 63 15.19 -2.92 -2.37
N VAL A 64 14.12 -2.41 -1.78
CA VAL A 64 13.01 -1.86 -2.53
C VAL A 64 13.36 -0.47 -3.07
N LEU A 65 13.88 0.41 -2.23
CA LEU A 65 14.14 1.80 -2.62
C LEU A 65 15.27 1.90 -3.65
N LYS A 66 16.21 0.96 -3.63
CA LYS A 66 17.33 0.95 -4.57
C LYS A 66 17.09 0.10 -5.80
N SER A 67 15.92 -0.52 -5.90
CA SER A 67 15.62 -1.35 -7.07
C SER A 67 15.46 -0.50 -8.32
N VAL A 68 15.49 -1.16 -9.49
CA VAL A 68 15.29 -0.48 -10.77
C VAL A 68 13.87 0.03 -10.90
N THR A 69 12.92 -0.65 -10.27
CA THR A 69 11.50 -0.29 -10.34
C THR A 69 10.92 -0.19 -8.93
N PRO A 70 11.36 0.82 -8.14
CA PRO A 70 10.91 0.89 -6.75
C PRO A 70 9.41 1.09 -6.62
N GLY A 71 8.80 1.88 -7.50
CA GLY A 71 7.35 2.08 -7.46
C GLY A 71 6.58 0.79 -7.63
N GLN A 72 7.00 -0.06 -8.57
CA GLN A 72 6.36 -1.34 -8.79
C GLN A 72 6.55 -2.28 -7.60
N GLN A 73 7.72 -2.22 -6.97
CA GLN A 73 7.98 -3.02 -5.78
C GLN A 73 7.04 -2.64 -4.64
N VAL A 74 6.85 -1.34 -4.43
CA VAL A 74 5.92 -0.87 -3.39
C VAL A 74 4.50 -1.30 -3.71
N VAL A 75 4.07 -1.17 -4.95
CA VAL A 75 2.73 -1.60 -5.36
C VAL A 75 2.53 -3.09 -5.10
N LYS A 76 3.54 -3.89 -5.41
CA LYS A 76 3.48 -5.32 -5.16
C LYS A 76 3.33 -5.62 -3.67
N ILE A 77 4.10 -4.93 -2.84
CA ILE A 77 4.04 -5.11 -1.39
C ILE A 77 2.65 -4.75 -0.87
N VAL A 78 2.11 -3.61 -1.31
CA VAL A 78 0.77 -3.19 -0.90
C VAL A 78 -0.26 -4.24 -1.31
N ASN A 79 -0.16 -4.72 -2.53
CA ASN A 79 -1.09 -5.70 -3.07
C ASN A 79 -1.03 -7.02 -2.28
N ASP A 80 0.19 -7.49 -2.00
CA ASP A 80 0.38 -8.71 -1.23
C ASP A 80 -0.21 -8.59 0.17
N GLU A 81 0.00 -7.44 0.82
CA GLU A 81 -0.55 -7.23 2.16
C GLU A 81 -2.07 -7.11 2.13
N LEU A 82 -2.63 -6.48 1.10
CA LEU A 82 -4.07 -6.42 0.95
C LEU A 82 -4.69 -7.79 0.78
N VAL A 83 -4.08 -8.62 -0.05
CA VAL A 83 -4.56 -9.98 -0.26
C VAL A 83 -4.49 -10.76 1.04
N GLU A 84 -3.40 -10.62 1.77
CA GLU A 84 -3.23 -11.29 3.05
C GLU A 84 -4.28 -10.83 4.06
N MET A 85 -4.54 -9.54 4.12
CA MET A 85 -5.50 -8.97 5.06
C MET A 85 -6.94 -9.39 4.73
N LEU A 86 -7.30 -9.36 3.43
CA LEU A 86 -8.66 -9.61 2.99
C LEU A 86 -8.92 -11.06 2.66
N GLY A 87 -7.90 -11.78 2.18
CA GLY A 87 -8.07 -13.14 1.68
C GLY A 87 -7.79 -14.21 2.70
N LEU A 88 -7.12 -13.87 3.79
CA LEU A 88 -6.71 -14.85 4.76
C LEU A 88 -7.89 -15.60 5.38
N SER A 89 -8.94 -14.86 5.70
CA SER A 89 -10.13 -15.45 6.28
C SER A 89 -10.85 -16.38 5.30
N LEU A 90 -10.75 -16.10 4.02
CA LEU A 90 -11.34 -16.94 2.99
C LEU A 90 -10.53 -18.18 2.73
N ILE A 91 -9.22 -18.06 2.80
CA ILE A 91 -8.31 -19.17 2.54
C ILE A 91 -8.36 -20.21 3.66
N HIS A 92 -8.59 -19.76 4.86
CA HIS A 92 -8.61 -20.65 6.03
C HIS A 92 -9.90 -21.44 6.18
N ILE A 93 -10.81 -21.22 5.31
CA ILE A 93 -12.01 -22.03 5.27
C ILE A 93 -11.77 -23.26 4.44
#